data_5d78b9490095cb3afe40f31197cb5aa4
#
_entry.id   5d78b9490095cb3afe40f31197cb5aa4
#
_cell.length_a   1.000
_cell.length_b   1.000
_cell.length_c   1.000
_cell.angle_alpha   90.00
_cell.angle_beta   90.00
_cell.angle_gamma   90.00
#
_symmetry.space_group_name_H-M   'P 1'
#
loop_
_entity.id
_entity.type
_entity.pdbx_description
1 polymer ?
#
loop_
_entity_poly.entity_id
_entity_poly.type
_entity_poly.pdbx_seq_one_letter_code
_entity_poly.pdbx_strand_id
1 'polypeptide(L)'
;EAIRSADLVVLGPGSHYSSVLASLLARGIGEALRDTSATRVLVVNLFTQPGETDGYSAADHVRTLRRHLGDVVDVALVQRPPLPEAIARAYAEEGAAPVALDRAALEALGVVPVVADLLAEGGVGRHDPQKLARALLAIARAR
;
A
#
# COMPACT_ATOMS: atom_id res chain seq x y z
N GLU A 1 11.28 -19.22 -3.23
CA GLU A 1 11.06 -19.58 -4.64
C GLU A 1 9.86 -18.81 -5.21
N ALA A 2 8.64 -18.87 -4.62
CA ALA A 2 7.43 -18.25 -5.14
C ALA A 2 7.59 -16.76 -5.48
N ILE A 3 8.23 -15.94 -4.63
CA ILE A 3 8.44 -14.50 -4.90
C ILE A 3 9.32 -14.29 -6.14
N ARG A 4 10.36 -15.10 -6.33
CA ARG A 4 11.29 -14.98 -7.46
C ARG A 4 10.69 -15.39 -8.80
N SER A 5 9.67 -16.27 -8.78
CA SER A 5 8.99 -16.76 -9.98
C SER A 5 7.65 -16.10 -10.26
N ALA A 6 7.26 -15.11 -9.45
CA ALA A 6 6.02 -14.37 -9.64
C ALA A 6 6.13 -13.33 -10.76
N ASP A 7 5.01 -12.98 -11.38
CA ASP A 7 4.88 -11.83 -12.28
C ASP A 7 4.52 -10.56 -11.50
N LEU A 8 3.78 -10.72 -10.40
CA LEU A 8 3.33 -9.66 -9.51
C LEU A 8 3.47 -10.10 -8.05
N VAL A 9 4.08 -9.26 -7.23
CA VAL A 9 4.11 -9.44 -5.77
C VAL A 9 3.33 -8.31 -5.11
N VAL A 10 2.34 -8.67 -4.29
CA VAL A 10 1.48 -7.73 -3.60
C VAL A 10 1.85 -7.67 -2.12
N LEU A 11 2.18 -6.47 -1.64
CA LEU A 11 2.49 -6.17 -0.26
C LEU A 11 1.26 -5.55 0.40
N GLY A 12 0.60 -6.27 1.29
CA GLY A 12 -0.67 -5.87 1.91
C GLY A 12 -1.90 -6.25 1.07
N PRO A 13 -3.08 -5.64 1.35
CA PRO A 13 -3.31 -4.66 2.43
C PRO A 13 -3.24 -5.27 3.83
N GLY A 14 -2.99 -4.43 4.81
CA GLY A 14 -2.93 -4.83 6.20
C GLY A 14 -2.30 -3.76 7.08
N SER A 15 -2.33 -3.96 8.39
CA SER A 15 -1.63 -3.09 9.33
C SER A 15 -0.16 -2.95 8.93
N HIS A 16 0.32 -1.71 8.84
CA HIS A 16 1.62 -1.43 8.22
C HIS A 16 2.77 -2.11 8.94
N TYR A 17 2.82 -2.00 10.25
CA TYR A 17 3.88 -2.59 11.07
C TYR A 17 3.59 -4.02 11.48
N SER A 18 2.41 -4.29 12.03
CA SER A 18 2.10 -5.59 12.64
C SER A 18 1.74 -6.69 11.62
N SER A 19 1.39 -6.32 10.40
CA SER A 19 1.07 -7.29 9.34
C SER A 19 2.04 -7.21 8.17
N VAL A 20 2.09 -6.08 7.47
CA VAL A 20 2.89 -5.94 6.24
C VAL A 20 4.37 -6.05 6.56
N LEU A 21 4.93 -5.12 7.34
CA LEU A 21 6.36 -5.11 7.64
C LEU A 21 6.78 -6.39 8.39
N ALA A 22 6.01 -6.82 9.39
CA ALA A 22 6.34 -8.00 10.17
C ALA A 22 6.49 -9.26 9.30
N SER A 23 5.60 -9.48 8.34
CA SER A 23 5.71 -10.62 7.40
C SER A 23 6.90 -10.50 6.46
N LEU A 24 7.27 -9.29 6.04
CA LEU A 24 8.39 -9.05 5.14
C LEU A 24 9.76 -9.18 5.81
N LEU A 25 9.84 -9.05 7.13
CA LEU A 25 11.06 -9.24 7.91
C LEU A 25 11.43 -10.73 8.11
N ALA A 26 10.55 -11.65 7.71
CA ALA A 26 10.88 -13.07 7.75
C ALA A 26 12.12 -13.37 6.89
N ARG A 27 12.97 -14.29 7.38
CA ARG A 27 14.27 -14.60 6.77
C ARG A 27 14.13 -14.93 5.28
N GLY A 28 14.89 -14.24 4.45
CA GLY A 28 14.97 -14.45 3.00
C GLY A 28 13.86 -13.75 2.19
N ILE A 29 12.82 -13.19 2.81
CA ILE A 29 11.76 -12.48 2.09
C ILE A 29 12.30 -11.19 1.48
N GLY A 30 12.95 -10.34 2.27
CA GLY A 30 13.52 -9.07 1.77
C GLY A 30 14.54 -9.30 0.66
N GLU A 31 15.38 -10.32 0.75
CA GLU A 31 16.32 -10.72 -0.31
C GLU A 31 15.56 -11.14 -1.57
N ALA A 32 14.57 -12.02 -1.44
CA ALA A 32 13.76 -12.48 -2.57
C ALA A 32 13.00 -11.33 -3.26
N LEU A 33 12.55 -10.33 -2.49
CA LEU A 33 11.90 -9.13 -3.04
C LEU A 33 12.87 -8.23 -3.82
N ARG A 34 14.13 -8.15 -3.42
CA ARG A 34 15.13 -7.39 -4.18
C ARG A 34 15.58 -8.10 -5.45
N ASP A 35 15.63 -9.43 -5.40
CA ASP A 35 16.13 -10.27 -6.50
C ASP A 35 15.06 -10.58 -7.57
N THR A 36 13.77 -10.40 -7.24
CA THR A 36 12.70 -10.72 -8.19
C THR A 36 12.60 -9.74 -9.35
N SER A 37 12.24 -10.24 -10.52
CA SER A 37 11.82 -9.44 -11.68
C SER A 37 10.34 -9.07 -11.65
N ALA A 38 9.57 -9.56 -10.67
CA ALA A 38 8.16 -9.24 -10.50
C ALA A 38 7.92 -7.75 -10.23
N THR A 39 6.79 -7.21 -10.65
CA THR A 39 6.34 -5.91 -10.17
C THR A 39 5.90 -6.02 -8.71
N ARG A 40 6.48 -5.20 -7.84
CA ARG A 40 6.19 -5.18 -6.40
C ARG A 40 5.24 -4.03 -6.09
N VAL A 41 4.01 -4.36 -5.75
CA VAL A 41 2.93 -3.40 -5.50
C VAL A 41 2.65 -3.31 -4.00
N LEU A 42 2.83 -2.13 -3.42
CA LEU A 42 2.33 -1.84 -2.08
C LEU A 42 0.88 -1.37 -2.18
N VAL A 43 -0.03 -2.07 -1.53
CA VAL A 43 -1.40 -1.60 -1.33
C VAL A 43 -1.42 -0.72 -0.08
N VAL A 44 -1.53 0.60 -0.31
CA VAL A 44 -1.49 1.59 0.78
C VAL A 44 -2.79 1.55 1.57
N ASN A 45 -2.70 1.66 2.89
CA ASN A 45 -3.86 1.72 3.76
C ASN A 45 -4.76 2.92 3.40
N LEU A 46 -6.07 2.77 3.59
CA LEU A 46 -7.04 3.85 3.36
C LEU A 46 -6.90 4.95 4.41
N PHE A 47 -6.64 4.55 5.66
CA PHE A 47 -6.51 5.42 6.82
C PHE A 47 -5.21 5.15 7.58
N THR A 48 -4.74 6.16 8.27
CA THR A 48 -3.68 6.01 9.26
C THR A 48 -4.16 5.17 10.43
N GLN A 49 -3.24 4.54 11.12
CA GLN A 49 -3.50 3.76 12.32
C GLN A 49 -2.97 4.53 13.53
N PRO A 50 -3.84 4.98 14.46
CA PRO A 50 -3.43 5.71 15.64
C PRO A 50 -2.38 4.97 16.46
N GLY A 51 -1.30 5.67 16.82
CA GLY A 51 -0.17 5.09 17.56
C GLY A 51 0.84 4.32 16.68
N GLU A 52 0.55 4.07 15.40
CA GLU A 52 1.46 3.38 14.48
C GLU A 52 1.89 4.25 13.29
N THR A 53 0.92 4.79 12.55
CA THR A 53 1.16 5.53 11.31
C THR A 53 0.53 6.93 11.33
N ASP A 54 0.50 7.57 12.50
CA ASP A 54 -0.01 8.93 12.65
C ASP A 54 0.69 9.89 11.69
N GLY A 55 -0.11 10.61 10.90
CA GLY A 55 0.40 11.57 9.92
C GLY A 55 1.12 10.99 8.71
N TYR A 56 1.17 9.67 8.53
CA TYR A 56 1.81 9.06 7.37
C TYR A 56 1.07 9.39 6.07
N SER A 57 1.85 9.76 5.06
CA SER A 57 1.44 9.73 3.67
C SER A 57 1.72 8.35 3.03
N ALA A 58 1.28 8.15 1.80
CA ALA A 58 1.63 6.96 1.01
C ALA A 58 3.16 6.82 0.86
N ALA A 59 3.88 7.94 0.70
CA ALA A 59 5.33 7.94 0.62
C ALA A 59 6.00 7.53 1.93
N ASP A 60 5.41 7.85 3.09
CA ASP A 60 5.96 7.45 4.39
C ASP A 60 5.85 5.94 4.60
N HIS A 61 4.77 5.30 4.11
CA HIS A 61 4.65 3.85 4.09
C HIS A 61 5.79 3.21 3.28
N VAL A 62 6.10 3.75 2.10
CA VAL A 62 7.23 3.29 1.28
C VAL A 62 8.57 3.53 1.97
N ARG A 63 8.79 4.71 2.55
CA ARG A 63 10.03 5.04 3.28
C ARG A 63 10.30 4.07 4.42
N THR A 64 9.26 3.67 5.14
CA THR A 64 9.39 2.69 6.23
C THR A 64 9.86 1.34 5.70
N LEU A 65 9.24 0.81 4.65
CA LEU A 65 9.67 -0.45 4.03
C LEU A 65 11.10 -0.34 3.50
N ARG A 66 11.45 0.75 2.81
CA ARG A 66 12.79 1.00 2.28
C ARG A 66 13.86 1.01 3.37
N ARG A 67 13.57 1.62 4.52
CA ARG A 67 14.50 1.68 5.67
C ARG A 67 14.89 0.30 6.17
N HIS A 68 13.96 -0.66 6.15
CA HIS A 68 14.18 -2.00 6.70
C HIS A 68 14.63 -3.02 5.64
N LEU A 69 14.20 -2.87 4.40
CA LEU A 69 14.30 -3.89 3.37
C LEU A 69 15.03 -3.44 2.10
N GLY A 70 15.30 -2.13 1.97
CA GLY A 70 15.78 -1.53 0.72
C GLY A 70 14.65 -1.28 -0.27
N ASP A 71 14.97 -1.16 -1.54
CA ASP A 71 14.02 -0.85 -2.61
C ASP A 71 13.21 -2.09 -2.99
N VAL A 72 12.08 -2.28 -2.29
CA VAL A 72 11.17 -3.43 -2.44
C VAL A 72 9.77 -3.05 -2.94
N VAL A 73 9.57 -1.80 -3.37
CA VAL A 73 8.30 -1.29 -3.89
C VAL A 73 8.52 -0.59 -5.22
N ASP A 74 7.83 -1.04 -6.26
CA ASP A 74 7.84 -0.40 -7.58
C ASP A 74 6.61 0.49 -7.79
N VAL A 75 5.47 0.06 -7.25
CA VAL A 75 4.17 0.72 -7.41
C VAL A 75 3.51 0.90 -6.05
N ALA A 76 2.99 2.09 -5.77
CA ALA A 76 2.10 2.34 -4.65
C ALA A 76 0.67 2.47 -5.17
N LEU A 77 -0.18 1.49 -4.84
CA LEU A 77 -1.60 1.51 -5.18
C LEU A 77 -2.36 2.22 -4.06
N VAL A 78 -2.93 3.38 -4.40
CA VAL A 78 -3.53 4.32 -3.45
C VAL A 78 -5.00 4.54 -3.77
N GLN A 79 -5.83 4.64 -2.74
CA GLN A 79 -7.23 5.03 -2.87
C GLN A 79 -7.36 6.40 -3.52
N ARG A 80 -8.33 6.53 -4.43
CA ARG A 80 -8.69 7.80 -5.04
C ARG A 80 -9.27 8.78 -4.00
N PRO A 81 -8.67 9.95 -3.81
CA PRO A 81 -9.25 11.00 -2.96
C PRO A 81 -10.33 11.78 -3.73
N PRO A 82 -11.25 12.48 -3.02
CA PRO A 82 -11.44 12.39 -1.57
C PRO A 82 -12.22 11.14 -1.17
N LEU A 83 -12.05 10.71 0.08
CA LEU A 83 -12.93 9.71 0.67
C LEU A 83 -14.29 10.34 1.03
N PRO A 84 -15.40 9.57 1.08
CA PRO A 84 -16.69 10.07 1.53
C PRO A 84 -16.59 10.70 2.91
N GLU A 85 -17.16 11.89 3.09
CA GLU A 85 -17.04 12.69 4.33
C GLU A 85 -17.51 11.91 5.57
N ALA A 86 -18.61 11.18 5.44
CA ALA A 86 -19.14 10.38 6.56
C ALA A 86 -18.14 9.34 7.06
N ILE A 87 -17.42 8.67 6.15
CA ILE A 87 -16.40 7.68 6.50
C ILE A 87 -15.19 8.39 7.11
N ALA A 88 -14.71 9.46 6.49
CA ALA A 88 -13.57 10.21 7.01
C ALA A 88 -13.84 10.77 8.42
N ARG A 89 -15.06 11.24 8.69
CA ARG A 89 -15.48 11.72 10.02
C ARG A 89 -15.50 10.60 11.05
N ALA A 90 -16.08 9.44 10.72
CA ALA A 90 -16.13 8.32 11.64
C ALA A 90 -14.73 7.86 12.06
N TYR A 91 -13.77 7.81 11.11
CA TYR A 91 -12.39 7.47 11.42
C TYR A 91 -11.65 8.58 12.18
N ALA A 92 -11.98 9.85 11.94
CA ALA A 92 -11.41 10.98 12.69
C ALA A 92 -11.79 10.95 14.17
N GLU A 93 -13.00 10.47 14.50
CA GLU A 93 -13.42 10.25 15.91
C GLU A 93 -12.55 9.19 16.61
N GLU A 94 -11.97 8.27 15.87
CA GLU A 94 -11.02 7.26 16.36
C GLU A 94 -9.56 7.73 16.29
N GLY A 95 -9.30 8.97 15.88
CA GLY A 95 -7.96 9.53 15.75
C GLY A 95 -7.24 9.16 14.46
N ALA A 96 -7.93 8.53 13.51
CA ALA A 96 -7.37 8.16 12.21
C ALA A 96 -7.69 9.23 11.14
N ALA A 97 -6.84 9.33 10.13
CA ALA A 97 -7.01 10.23 8.99
C ALA A 97 -6.84 9.47 7.67
N PRO A 98 -7.47 9.90 6.59
CA PRO A 98 -7.19 9.38 5.25
C PRO A 98 -5.70 9.49 4.93
N VAL A 99 -5.11 8.43 4.39
CA VAL A 99 -3.70 8.47 3.98
C VAL A 99 -3.56 9.37 2.75
N ALA A 100 -2.72 10.39 2.86
CA ALA A 100 -2.46 11.33 1.77
C ALA A 100 -1.69 10.63 0.64
N LEU A 101 -2.04 10.96 -0.62
CA LEU A 101 -1.39 10.38 -1.80
C LEU A 101 0.10 10.77 -1.88
N ASP A 102 0.43 12.06 -1.70
CA ASP A 102 1.79 12.62 -1.83
C ASP A 102 2.54 12.11 -3.08
N ARG A 103 1.95 12.37 -4.25
CA ARG A 103 2.46 11.90 -5.55
C ARG A 103 3.92 12.27 -5.78
N ALA A 104 4.28 13.53 -5.55
CA ALA A 104 5.63 14.01 -5.81
C ALA A 104 6.68 13.29 -4.94
N ALA A 105 6.35 13.01 -3.69
CA ALA A 105 7.24 12.26 -2.80
C ALA A 105 7.39 10.79 -3.20
N LEU A 106 6.31 10.14 -3.69
CA LEU A 106 6.40 8.78 -4.25
C LEU A 106 7.29 8.74 -5.48
N GLU A 107 7.10 9.67 -6.42
CA GLU A 107 7.90 9.77 -7.65
C GLU A 107 9.38 10.05 -7.34
N ALA A 108 9.65 10.90 -6.34
CA ALA A 108 11.02 11.16 -5.87
C ALA A 108 11.70 9.92 -5.24
N LEU A 109 10.90 8.97 -4.76
CA LEU A 109 11.37 7.66 -4.31
C LEU A 109 11.52 6.64 -5.44
N GLY A 110 11.24 7.02 -6.70
CA GLY A 110 11.23 6.09 -7.83
C GLY A 110 10.05 5.12 -7.85
N VAL A 111 8.98 5.42 -7.08
CA VAL A 111 7.79 4.58 -6.97
C VAL A 111 6.67 5.19 -7.80
N VAL A 112 6.03 4.37 -8.64
CA VAL A 112 4.93 4.79 -9.49
C VAL A 112 3.63 4.84 -8.68
N PRO A 113 2.99 6.01 -8.52
CA PRO A 113 1.69 6.09 -7.85
C PRO A 113 0.56 5.68 -8.80
N VAL A 114 -0.17 4.64 -8.45
CA VAL A 114 -1.40 4.22 -9.14
C VAL A 114 -2.59 4.53 -8.25
N VAL A 115 -3.53 5.31 -8.78
CA VAL A 115 -4.73 5.76 -8.05
C VAL A 115 -5.96 5.06 -8.61
N ALA A 116 -6.70 4.37 -7.75
CA ALA A 116 -7.92 3.68 -8.11
C ALA A 116 -9.00 3.85 -7.04
N ASP A 117 -10.26 3.64 -7.41
CA ASP A 117 -11.32 3.47 -6.42
C ASP A 117 -11.20 2.07 -5.83
N LEU A 118 -10.79 2.01 -4.57
CA LEU A 118 -10.55 0.77 -3.82
C LEU A 118 -11.54 0.59 -2.66
N LEU A 119 -12.37 1.60 -2.40
CA LEU A 119 -13.25 1.62 -1.23
C LEU A 119 -14.44 0.68 -1.42
N ALA A 120 -14.72 -0.12 -0.39
CA ALA A 120 -15.92 -0.94 -0.33
C ALA A 120 -17.18 -0.09 -0.21
N GLU A 121 -18.27 -0.54 -0.79
CA GLU A 121 -19.58 0.06 -0.63
C GLU A 121 -20.14 -0.21 0.78
N GLY A 122 -21.15 0.57 1.21
CA GLY A 122 -21.81 0.36 2.49
C GLY A 122 -21.21 1.11 3.68
N GLY A 123 -20.37 2.13 3.45
CA GLY A 123 -19.91 3.05 4.50
C GLY A 123 -18.85 2.51 5.43
N VAL A 124 -18.20 1.40 5.08
CA VAL A 124 -17.10 0.81 5.85
C VAL A 124 -15.77 1.19 5.20
N GLY A 125 -14.85 1.76 5.96
CA GLY A 125 -13.52 2.17 5.48
C GLY A 125 -12.58 0.98 5.20
N ARG A 126 -12.99 0.07 4.31
CA ARG A 126 -12.24 -1.13 3.93
C ARG A 126 -12.01 -1.17 2.42
N HIS A 127 -10.97 -1.87 2.02
CA HIS A 127 -10.75 -2.19 0.61
C HIS A 127 -11.85 -3.16 0.10
N ASP A 128 -12.40 -2.83 -1.06
CA ASP A 128 -13.26 -3.76 -1.81
C ASP A 128 -12.37 -4.80 -2.49
N PRO A 129 -12.58 -6.11 -2.23
CA PRO A 129 -11.74 -7.16 -2.81
C PRO A 129 -11.78 -7.21 -4.34
N GLN A 130 -12.94 -6.93 -4.95
CA GLN A 130 -13.08 -6.98 -6.40
C GLN A 130 -12.44 -5.78 -7.07
N LYS A 131 -12.64 -4.57 -6.53
CA LYS A 131 -11.99 -3.35 -7.01
C LYS A 131 -10.47 -3.47 -6.90
N LEU A 132 -9.98 -3.97 -5.77
CA LEU A 132 -8.56 -4.21 -5.53
C LEU A 132 -7.99 -5.22 -6.53
N ALA A 133 -8.65 -6.35 -6.72
CA ALA A 133 -8.22 -7.37 -7.69
C ALA A 133 -8.15 -6.81 -9.12
N ARG A 134 -9.15 -6.04 -9.55
CA ARG A 134 -9.15 -5.39 -10.87
C ARG A 134 -7.97 -4.42 -11.04
N ALA A 135 -7.69 -3.60 -10.03
CA ALA A 135 -6.57 -2.66 -10.05
C ALA A 135 -5.22 -3.40 -10.13
N LEU A 136 -5.03 -4.45 -9.35
CA LEU A 136 -3.81 -5.27 -9.37
C LEU A 136 -3.62 -5.99 -10.71
N LEU A 137 -4.68 -6.56 -11.29
CA LEU A 137 -4.62 -7.17 -12.62
C LEU A 137 -4.32 -6.16 -13.72
N ALA A 138 -4.83 -4.93 -13.62
CA ALA A 138 -4.51 -3.86 -14.57
C ALA A 138 -3.02 -3.48 -14.49
N ILE A 139 -2.45 -3.40 -13.29
CA ILE A 139 -1.01 -3.16 -13.09
C ILE A 139 -0.17 -4.29 -13.70
N ALA A 140 -0.56 -5.55 -13.46
CA ALA A 140 0.16 -6.71 -14.00
C ALA A 140 0.17 -6.75 -15.54
N ARG A 141 -0.89 -6.27 -16.19
CA ARG A 141 -1.03 -6.25 -17.66
C ARG A 141 -0.35 -5.05 -18.34
N ALA A 142 -0.03 -4.01 -17.60
CA ALA A 142 0.61 -2.80 -18.13
C ALA A 142 2.13 -2.93 -18.34
N ARG A 143 2.67 -4.10 -18.14
CA ARG A 143 4.08 -4.47 -18.37
C ARG A 143 4.39 -4.74 -19.84
#